data_987ff7fad61b88076bb8280bebb0ae18
#
_entry.id   987ff7fad61b88076bb8280bebb0ae18
#
_cell.length_a   1.000
_cell.length_b   1.000
_cell.length_c   1.000
_cell.angle_alpha   90.00
_cell.angle_beta   90.00
_cell.angle_gamma   90.00
#
_symmetry.space_group_name_H-M   'P 1'
#
loop_
_entity.id
_entity.type
_entity.pdbx_description
1 polymer ?
#
loop_
_entity_poly.entity_id
_entity_poly.type
_entity_poly.pdbx_seq_one_letter_code
_entity_poly.pdbx_strand_id
1 'polypeptide(L)'
;RLRPVLAIAADLPLGRLLTSFRNKDRRTIPWIFSLFHALESQEDFDIHWITLSKAVSAPETIRMRNQTIHILPLGSMGRNILTAHFLTVRRIRKTLNDIQPDLLHVWGVEQAYALAGIAFRGKKLLSYQGALTAYCQRAPQAFLLHMQALWERMAVKHYDLITCESPWACGRVAEIAPHARLSCMEYGVEPSFYHLARKPSPEPSCLFAGTIYELKGISYLVEAFTHPSLSHVQLFIAGNGALRERLEALSTPNIHWLGSISRAELQQHLSTAWFLVHPTLGDCCPNIVKEARVMGLPVITTEEGGQTQYVQDGVSGYIVP
;
A
#
# COMPACT_ATOMS: atom_id res chain seq x y z
N ARG A 1 22.84 14.14 23.00
CA ARG A 1 22.77 12.97 22.12
C ARG A 1 23.74 13.20 20.96
N LEU A 2 24.53 12.17 20.61
CA LEU A 2 25.50 12.26 19.49
C LEU A 2 24.77 12.21 18.13
N ARG A 3 23.60 11.58 18.05
CA ARG A 3 22.73 11.46 16.84
C ARG A 3 21.28 11.74 17.20
N PRO A 4 20.50 12.44 16.34
CA PRO A 4 19.07 12.58 16.53
C PRO A 4 18.36 11.23 16.40
N VAL A 5 17.29 11.05 17.14
CA VAL A 5 16.50 9.81 17.16
C VAL A 5 15.32 9.95 16.20
N LEU A 6 15.24 9.06 15.22
CA LEU A 6 14.13 8.95 14.27
C LEU A 6 13.26 7.73 14.63
N ALA A 7 12.01 7.96 15.00
CA ALA A 7 11.02 6.88 15.09
C ALA A 7 10.19 6.81 13.81
N ILE A 8 10.10 5.61 13.22
CA ILE A 8 9.29 5.32 12.03
C ILE A 8 8.17 4.36 12.44
N ALA A 9 6.93 4.83 12.42
CA ALA A 9 5.76 4.02 12.74
C ALA A 9 5.10 3.54 11.43
N ALA A 10 5.27 2.27 11.11
CA ALA A 10 4.88 1.67 9.83
C ALA A 10 4.62 0.17 9.94
N ASP A 11 3.83 -0.36 9.02
CA ASP A 11 3.72 -1.81 8.81
C ASP A 11 5.00 -2.36 8.16
N LEU A 12 5.82 -3.08 8.92
CA LEU A 12 7.00 -3.76 8.39
C LEU A 12 6.63 -5.16 7.86
N PRO A 13 7.22 -5.58 6.72
CA PRO A 13 7.09 -6.95 6.21
C PRO A 13 8.02 -7.92 6.98
N LEU A 14 7.68 -8.19 8.24
CA LEU A 14 8.54 -8.93 9.18
C LEU A 14 8.99 -10.29 8.64
N GLY A 15 8.13 -11.00 7.90
CA GLY A 15 8.50 -12.29 7.30
C GLY A 15 9.56 -12.22 6.21
N ARG A 16 9.77 -11.03 5.58
CA ARG A 16 10.86 -10.77 4.64
C ARG A 16 12.14 -10.32 5.35
N LEU A 17 12.01 -9.64 6.49
CA LEU A 17 13.12 -9.07 7.24
C LEU A 17 13.72 -10.04 8.28
N LEU A 18 12.88 -10.85 8.91
CA LEU A 18 13.23 -11.68 10.05
C LEU A 18 12.89 -13.15 9.80
N THR A 19 13.88 -14.03 9.89
CA THR A 19 13.69 -15.47 9.68
C THR A 19 12.65 -16.07 10.65
N SER A 20 12.60 -15.60 11.90
CA SER A 20 11.64 -16.03 12.92
C SER A 20 10.18 -15.69 12.59
N PHE A 21 9.95 -14.78 11.66
CA PHE A 21 8.62 -14.34 11.20
C PHE A 21 8.25 -14.84 9.80
N ARG A 22 9.14 -15.55 9.09
CA ARG A 22 8.96 -15.98 7.68
C ARG A 22 7.60 -16.62 7.40
N ASN A 23 7.11 -17.47 8.29
CA ASN A 23 5.83 -18.17 8.14
C ASN A 23 4.67 -17.50 8.91
N LYS A 24 4.94 -16.50 9.73
CA LYS A 24 3.97 -15.83 10.59
C LYS A 24 3.46 -14.51 10.02
N ASP A 25 4.26 -13.84 9.20
CA ASP A 25 3.93 -12.57 8.57
C ASP A 25 4.23 -12.65 7.06
N ARG A 26 3.18 -12.64 6.25
CA ARG A 26 3.26 -12.76 4.78
C ARG A 26 3.09 -11.42 4.06
N ARG A 27 3.09 -10.29 4.79
CA ARG A 27 3.00 -8.96 4.18
C ARG A 27 4.21 -8.72 3.29
N THR A 28 4.01 -8.14 2.12
CA THR A 28 5.10 -7.84 1.18
C THR A 28 5.59 -6.40 1.31
N ILE A 29 4.71 -5.43 1.34
CA ILE A 29 4.93 -3.98 1.50
C ILE A 29 6.25 -3.51 0.87
N PRO A 30 6.36 -3.53 -0.48
CA PRO A 30 7.65 -3.38 -1.17
C PRO A 30 8.36 -2.07 -0.86
N TRP A 31 7.61 -0.97 -0.77
CA TRP A 31 8.18 0.37 -0.51
C TRP A 31 8.77 0.50 0.90
N ILE A 32 8.12 -0.06 1.93
CA ILE A 32 8.68 -0.08 3.29
C ILE A 32 9.89 -1.03 3.37
N PHE A 33 9.85 -2.15 2.67
CA PHE A 33 10.98 -3.06 2.56
C PHE A 33 12.20 -2.36 1.94
N SER A 34 12.01 -1.64 0.84
CA SER A 34 13.07 -0.88 0.18
C SER A 34 13.60 0.26 1.08
N LEU A 35 12.70 0.98 1.76
CA LEU A 35 13.08 2.03 2.70
C LEU A 35 13.91 1.47 3.86
N PHE A 36 13.49 0.33 4.43
CA PHE A 36 14.23 -0.32 5.52
C PHE A 36 15.69 -0.60 5.13
N HIS A 37 15.90 -1.18 3.95
CA HIS A 37 17.24 -1.49 3.44
C HIS A 37 18.04 -0.24 3.05
N ALA A 38 17.39 0.77 2.48
CA ALA A 38 18.05 2.05 2.17
C ALA A 38 18.59 2.75 3.43
N LEU A 39 17.90 2.58 4.56
CA LEU A 39 18.30 3.15 5.84
C LEU A 39 19.39 2.34 6.58
N GLU A 40 19.76 1.13 6.11
CA GLU A 40 20.80 0.32 6.73
C GLU A 40 22.19 0.97 6.69
N SER A 41 22.47 1.80 5.68
CA SER A 41 23.71 2.56 5.53
C SER A 41 23.66 3.96 6.15
N GLN A 42 22.49 4.38 6.67
CA GLN A 42 22.29 5.71 7.24
C GLN A 42 22.88 5.78 8.64
N GLU A 43 23.83 6.72 8.85
CA GLU A 43 24.52 6.88 10.12
C GLU A 43 24.15 8.17 10.87
N ASP A 44 23.39 9.07 10.25
CA ASP A 44 23.05 10.37 10.83
C ASP A 44 21.99 10.28 11.93
N PHE A 45 21.22 9.18 11.96
CA PHE A 45 20.12 8.95 12.89
C PHE A 45 20.29 7.65 13.68
N ASP A 46 19.77 7.65 14.92
CA ASP A 46 19.43 6.42 15.63
C ASP A 46 18.00 6.05 15.28
N ILE A 47 17.81 4.94 14.52
CA ILE A 47 16.55 4.61 13.85
C ILE A 47 15.78 3.56 14.64
N HIS A 48 14.55 3.90 15.01
CA HIS A 48 13.62 3.04 15.71
C HIS A 48 12.36 2.82 14.85
N TRP A 49 12.08 1.57 14.49
CA TRP A 49 10.83 1.16 13.85
C TRP A 49 9.81 0.72 14.87
N ILE A 50 8.57 1.17 14.72
CA ILE A 50 7.43 0.73 15.52
C ILE A 50 6.45 0.05 14.56
N THR A 51 6.22 -1.24 14.72
CA THR A 51 5.33 -2.02 13.84
C THR A 51 4.36 -2.87 14.64
N LEU A 52 3.19 -3.12 14.03
CA LEU A 52 2.13 -3.94 14.59
C LEU A 52 2.13 -5.32 13.95
N SER A 53 1.96 -6.38 14.74
CA SER A 53 1.88 -7.74 14.23
C SER A 53 0.90 -8.61 15.02
N LYS A 54 0.17 -9.48 14.31
CA LYS A 54 -0.64 -10.54 14.93
C LYS A 54 0.23 -11.74 15.39
N ALA A 55 1.49 -11.77 14.96
CA ALA A 55 2.41 -12.87 15.26
C ALA A 55 2.97 -12.83 16.69
N VAL A 56 2.79 -11.71 17.41
CA VAL A 56 3.26 -11.54 18.78
C VAL A 56 2.08 -11.28 19.73
N SER A 57 2.15 -11.84 20.92
CA SER A 57 1.16 -11.62 22.01
C SER A 57 1.59 -10.56 23.01
N ALA A 58 2.90 -10.29 23.09
CA ALA A 58 3.53 -9.27 23.92
C ALA A 58 4.49 -8.42 23.08
N PRO A 59 4.85 -7.19 23.52
CA PRO A 59 5.85 -6.38 22.85
C PRO A 59 7.21 -7.08 22.77
N GLU A 60 7.82 -7.06 21.60
CA GLU A 60 9.16 -7.58 21.35
C GLU A 60 10.04 -6.45 20.76
N THR A 61 11.34 -6.47 21.09
CA THR A 61 12.32 -5.53 20.54
C THR A 61 13.49 -6.30 19.96
N ILE A 62 13.82 -6.01 18.69
CA ILE A 62 14.89 -6.68 17.96
C ILE A 62 15.81 -5.59 17.41
N ARG A 63 17.13 -5.77 17.59
CA ARG A 63 18.14 -4.90 16.98
C ARG A 63 18.70 -5.56 15.73
N MET A 64 18.67 -4.82 14.62
CA MET A 64 19.24 -5.23 13.33
C MET A 64 20.18 -4.15 12.84
N ARG A 65 21.49 -4.46 12.79
CA ARG A 65 22.52 -3.50 12.37
C ARG A 65 22.41 -2.18 13.14
N ASN A 66 22.13 -1.05 12.46
CA ASN A 66 21.96 0.29 13.02
C ASN A 66 20.50 0.65 13.36
N GLN A 67 19.56 -0.30 13.22
CA GLN A 67 18.14 -0.06 13.41
C GLN A 67 17.58 -0.92 14.55
N THR A 68 16.62 -0.37 15.29
CA THR A 68 15.89 -1.08 16.36
C THR A 68 14.43 -1.25 15.95
N ILE A 69 13.90 -2.47 16.01
CA ILE A 69 12.51 -2.77 15.65
C ILE A 69 11.73 -3.09 16.91
N HIS A 70 10.67 -2.32 17.19
CA HIS A 70 9.69 -2.56 18.23
C HIS A 70 8.45 -3.18 17.62
N ILE A 71 8.19 -4.45 17.92
CA ILE A 71 7.04 -5.21 17.41
C ILE A 71 5.96 -5.23 18.49
N LEU A 72 4.81 -4.64 18.21
CA LEU A 72 3.71 -4.53 19.16
C LEU A 72 2.54 -5.43 18.73
N PRO A 73 1.81 -6.03 19.69
CA PRO A 73 0.66 -6.86 19.38
C PRO A 73 -0.45 -6.08 18.65
N LEU A 74 -0.90 -6.60 17.52
CA LEU A 74 -2.08 -6.11 16.78
C LEU A 74 -3.30 -6.92 17.19
N GLY A 75 -4.30 -6.28 17.77
CA GLY A 75 -5.58 -6.90 18.10
C GLY A 75 -6.48 -7.16 16.88
N SER A 76 -7.73 -7.53 17.14
CA SER A 76 -8.75 -7.66 16.07
C SER A 76 -8.97 -6.32 15.36
N MET A 77 -8.92 -6.31 14.02
CA MET A 77 -9.06 -5.09 13.22
C MET A 77 -10.40 -4.40 13.44
N GLY A 78 -11.52 -5.12 13.38
CA GLY A 78 -12.85 -4.53 13.59
C GLY A 78 -12.99 -3.88 14.97
N ARG A 79 -12.55 -4.57 16.04
CA ARG A 79 -12.56 -4.02 17.40
C ARG A 79 -11.64 -2.79 17.50
N ASN A 80 -10.46 -2.82 16.89
CA ASN A 80 -9.55 -1.69 16.90
C ASN A 80 -10.18 -0.46 16.22
N ILE A 81 -10.79 -0.63 15.04
CA ILE A 81 -11.47 0.45 14.34
C ILE A 81 -12.61 1.03 15.19
N LEU A 82 -13.48 0.18 15.74
CA LEU A 82 -14.62 0.62 16.56
C LEU A 82 -14.21 1.37 17.84
N THR A 83 -13.06 1.02 18.41
CA THR A 83 -12.54 1.66 19.63
C THR A 83 -11.48 2.75 19.33
N ALA A 84 -11.45 3.30 18.12
CA ALA A 84 -10.40 4.24 17.68
C ALA A 84 -8.98 3.73 17.98
N HIS A 85 -8.78 2.42 17.87
CA HIS A 85 -7.50 1.76 18.15
C HIS A 85 -6.96 1.98 19.59
N PHE A 86 -7.80 2.27 20.56
CA PHE A 86 -7.42 2.78 21.88
C PHE A 86 -6.24 2.05 22.53
N LEU A 87 -6.31 0.71 22.63
CA LEU A 87 -5.23 -0.07 23.24
C LEU A 87 -3.94 -0.06 22.40
N THR A 88 -4.08 -0.10 21.09
CA THR A 88 -2.95 -0.09 20.16
C THR A 88 -2.27 1.28 20.18
N VAL A 89 -3.03 2.36 20.13
CA VAL A 89 -2.55 3.74 20.28
C VAL A 89 -1.80 3.93 21.60
N ARG A 90 -2.35 3.41 22.72
CA ARG A 90 -1.69 3.49 24.04
C ARG A 90 -0.33 2.77 24.04
N ARG A 91 -0.24 1.60 23.41
CA ARG A 91 1.03 0.86 23.30
C ARG A 91 2.06 1.62 22.48
N ILE A 92 1.67 2.14 21.30
CA ILE A 92 2.56 2.94 20.45
C ILE A 92 3.03 4.18 21.21
N ARG A 93 2.15 4.92 21.88
CA ARG A 93 2.50 6.09 22.68
C ARG A 93 3.47 5.76 23.82
N LYS A 94 3.26 4.63 24.50
CA LYS A 94 4.21 4.17 25.52
C LYS A 94 5.59 3.96 24.91
N THR A 95 5.68 3.24 23.79
CA THR A 95 6.95 3.00 23.09
C THR A 95 7.61 4.32 22.62
N LEU A 96 6.84 5.27 22.08
CA LEU A 96 7.35 6.60 21.74
C LEU A 96 7.88 7.36 22.97
N ASN A 97 7.22 7.27 24.09
CA ASN A 97 7.70 7.86 25.34
C ASN A 97 8.98 7.21 25.87
N ASP A 98 9.13 5.89 25.68
CA ASP A 98 10.33 5.16 26.07
C ASP A 98 11.52 5.50 25.15
N ILE A 99 11.27 5.69 23.83
CA ILE A 99 12.28 6.06 22.82
C ILE A 99 12.67 7.54 22.92
N GLN A 100 11.72 8.45 23.17
CA GLN A 100 11.90 9.92 23.15
C GLN A 100 12.48 10.41 21.82
N PRO A 101 11.83 10.17 20.66
CA PRO A 101 12.39 10.55 19.37
C PRO A 101 12.37 12.06 19.13
N ASP A 102 13.34 12.56 18.36
CA ASP A 102 13.41 13.95 17.91
C ASP A 102 12.47 14.19 16.72
N LEU A 103 12.25 13.14 15.89
CA LEU A 103 11.34 13.14 14.75
C LEU A 103 10.53 11.85 14.73
N LEU A 104 9.21 11.99 14.53
CA LEU A 104 8.31 10.88 14.29
C LEU A 104 7.87 10.89 12.81
N HIS A 105 8.16 9.81 12.08
CA HIS A 105 7.68 9.59 10.73
C HIS A 105 6.61 8.46 10.73
N VAL A 106 5.40 8.80 10.36
CA VAL A 106 4.26 7.86 10.33
C VAL A 106 3.93 7.49 8.89
N TRP A 107 3.66 6.22 8.64
CA TRP A 107 3.27 5.69 7.35
C TRP A 107 1.86 5.12 7.39
N GLY A 108 0.98 5.73 6.58
CA GLY A 108 -0.42 5.36 6.46
C GLY A 108 -1.33 5.90 7.57
N VAL A 109 -2.59 6.01 7.24
CA VAL A 109 -3.68 6.45 8.14
C VAL A 109 -4.64 5.32 8.47
N GLU A 110 -4.47 4.16 7.83
CA GLU A 110 -5.38 3.01 7.89
C GLU A 110 -5.33 2.28 9.24
N GLN A 111 -4.24 2.50 9.99
CA GLN A 111 -3.97 1.86 11.27
C GLN A 111 -3.80 2.86 12.41
N ALA A 112 -3.46 2.35 13.58
CA ALA A 112 -3.30 3.15 14.80
C ALA A 112 -2.15 4.17 14.78
N TYR A 113 -1.21 4.06 13.83
CA TYR A 113 0.01 4.86 13.82
C TYR A 113 -0.27 6.36 13.76
N ALA A 114 -1.13 6.78 12.82
CA ALA A 114 -1.48 8.20 12.67
C ALA A 114 -2.19 8.74 13.91
N LEU A 115 -3.10 7.98 14.50
CA LEU A 115 -3.80 8.35 15.75
C LEU A 115 -2.83 8.44 16.94
N ALA A 116 -1.83 7.56 16.99
CA ALA A 116 -0.82 7.61 18.06
C ALA A 116 0.03 8.87 17.98
N GLY A 117 0.36 9.32 16.76
CA GLY A 117 1.14 10.53 16.50
C GLY A 117 0.44 11.85 16.89
N ILE A 118 -0.90 11.87 17.06
CA ILE A 118 -1.64 13.10 17.45
C ILE A 118 -1.07 13.71 18.73
N ALA A 119 -0.82 12.88 19.76
CA ALA A 119 -0.33 13.35 21.05
C ALA A 119 1.19 13.55 21.13
N PHE A 120 1.93 13.20 20.10
CA PHE A 120 3.36 13.44 20.04
C PHE A 120 3.64 14.92 19.86
N ARG A 121 4.52 15.50 20.70
CA ARG A 121 4.79 16.95 20.74
C ARG A 121 6.01 17.38 19.92
N GLY A 122 6.83 16.44 19.45
CA GLY A 122 7.97 16.69 18.55
C GLY A 122 7.55 16.90 17.10
N LYS A 123 8.53 17.09 16.23
CA LYS A 123 8.31 17.17 14.77
C LYS A 123 7.73 15.87 14.23
N LYS A 124 6.70 15.96 13.40
CA LYS A 124 6.00 14.79 12.82
C LYS A 124 5.73 14.93 11.35
N LEU A 125 6.07 13.86 10.65
CA LEU A 125 5.85 13.65 9.23
C LEU A 125 4.85 12.50 9.05
N LEU A 126 3.90 12.66 8.14
CA LEU A 126 2.97 11.61 7.70
C LEU A 126 3.21 11.30 6.23
N SER A 127 3.55 10.06 5.91
CA SER A 127 3.45 9.55 4.53
C SER A 127 2.07 8.96 4.31
N TYR A 128 1.26 9.68 3.53
CA TYR A 128 -0.15 9.34 3.28
C TYR A 128 -0.26 8.30 2.17
N GLN A 129 -0.88 7.16 2.46
CA GLN A 129 -0.93 6.00 1.55
C GLN A 129 -2.33 5.63 1.09
N GLY A 130 -3.34 5.82 1.92
CA GLY A 130 -4.72 5.45 1.61
C GLY A 130 -5.67 6.63 1.80
N ALA A 131 -6.46 6.96 0.78
CA ALA A 131 -7.46 8.03 0.80
C ALA A 131 -8.81 7.51 1.30
N LEU A 132 -8.90 7.16 2.59
CA LEU A 132 -10.07 6.48 3.17
C LEU A 132 -11.34 7.31 3.03
N THR A 133 -11.26 8.63 3.20
CA THR A 133 -12.39 9.56 3.02
C THR A 133 -12.91 9.54 1.57
N ALA A 134 -12.02 9.49 0.58
CA ALA A 134 -12.42 9.38 -0.83
C ALA A 134 -12.99 8.00 -1.15
N TYR A 135 -12.41 6.94 -0.58
CA TYR A 135 -12.88 5.57 -0.78
C TYR A 135 -14.30 5.33 -0.22
N CYS A 136 -14.68 6.03 0.87
CA CYS A 136 -16.05 5.98 1.41
C CYS A 136 -17.10 6.43 0.40
N GLN A 137 -16.79 7.38 -0.47
CA GLN A 137 -17.71 7.87 -1.51
C GLN A 137 -18.00 6.77 -2.55
N ARG A 138 -17.05 5.87 -2.77
CA ARG A 138 -17.14 4.75 -3.73
C ARG A 138 -17.66 3.46 -3.11
N ALA A 139 -17.59 3.32 -1.78
CA ALA A 139 -18.05 2.14 -1.04
C ALA A 139 -18.95 2.53 0.15
N PRO A 140 -20.13 3.15 -0.08
CA PRO A 140 -20.97 3.72 0.99
C PRO A 140 -21.53 2.69 1.97
N GLN A 141 -21.56 1.41 1.61
CA GLN A 141 -22.04 0.32 2.47
C GLN A 141 -21.00 -0.15 3.51
N ALA A 142 -19.75 0.28 3.40
CA ALA A 142 -18.65 -0.20 4.23
C ALA A 142 -18.54 0.58 5.54
N PHE A 143 -19.35 0.25 6.56
CA PHE A 143 -19.37 0.94 7.85
C PHE A 143 -17.98 1.12 8.49
N LEU A 144 -17.15 0.06 8.49
CA LEU A 144 -15.80 0.15 9.06
C LEU A 144 -14.90 1.14 8.30
N LEU A 145 -15.09 1.28 6.99
CA LEU A 145 -14.36 2.26 6.18
C LEU A 145 -14.75 3.69 6.56
N HIS A 146 -16.02 3.96 6.85
CA HIS A 146 -16.47 5.27 7.34
C HIS A 146 -15.85 5.62 8.69
N MET A 147 -15.75 4.64 9.59
CA MET A 147 -15.06 4.85 10.87
C MET A 147 -13.58 5.16 10.66
N GLN A 148 -12.89 4.44 9.77
CA GLN A 148 -11.50 4.71 9.44
C GLN A 148 -11.32 6.11 8.79
N ALA A 149 -12.23 6.51 7.90
CA ALA A 149 -12.22 7.85 7.31
C ALA A 149 -12.42 8.97 8.35
N LEU A 150 -13.22 8.73 9.38
CA LEU A 150 -13.34 9.66 10.52
C LEU A 150 -12.01 9.82 11.25
N TRP A 151 -11.33 8.72 11.53
CA TRP A 151 -10.02 8.74 12.20
C TRP A 151 -8.92 9.36 11.32
N GLU A 152 -8.96 9.13 10.01
CA GLU A 152 -8.10 9.82 9.03
C GLU A 152 -8.26 11.34 9.14
N ARG A 153 -9.52 11.85 9.03
CA ARG A 153 -9.84 13.29 9.10
C ARG A 153 -9.39 13.92 10.41
N MET A 154 -9.42 13.17 11.50
CA MET A 154 -8.90 13.64 12.78
C MET A 154 -7.36 13.68 12.79
N ALA A 155 -6.72 12.61 12.28
CA ALA A 155 -5.27 12.46 12.41
C ALA A 155 -4.48 13.42 11.51
N VAL A 156 -4.86 13.56 10.23
CA VAL A 156 -4.07 14.33 9.24
C VAL A 156 -3.83 15.78 9.63
N LYS A 157 -4.76 16.40 10.35
CA LYS A 157 -4.68 17.80 10.80
C LYS A 157 -3.59 18.10 11.83
N HIS A 158 -2.97 17.06 12.38
CA HIS A 158 -1.99 17.17 13.47
C HIS A 158 -0.54 16.96 13.03
N TYR A 159 -0.27 16.86 11.73
CA TYR A 159 1.08 16.63 11.21
C TYR A 159 1.68 17.90 10.63
N ASP A 160 3.00 18.10 10.86
CA ASP A 160 3.71 19.30 10.42
C ASP A 160 3.97 19.29 8.91
N LEU A 161 4.14 18.10 8.34
CA LEU A 161 4.31 17.84 6.92
C LEU A 161 3.62 16.54 6.55
N ILE A 162 2.92 16.52 5.41
CA ILE A 162 2.32 15.31 4.84
C ILE A 162 2.89 15.09 3.45
N THR A 163 3.47 13.91 3.24
CA THR A 163 3.91 13.48 1.90
C THR A 163 2.85 12.59 1.26
N CYS A 164 2.57 12.82 0.00
CA CYS A 164 1.66 12.03 -0.81
C CYS A 164 2.39 11.53 -2.07
N GLU A 165 2.06 10.32 -2.55
CA GLU A 165 2.74 9.74 -3.71
C GLU A 165 2.30 10.36 -5.06
N SER A 166 1.17 11.06 -5.08
CA SER A 166 0.61 11.61 -6.31
C SER A 166 -0.08 12.95 -6.10
N PRO A 167 -0.23 13.79 -7.14
CA PRO A 167 -1.05 14.99 -7.10
C PRO A 167 -2.51 14.70 -6.73
N TRP A 168 -3.05 13.56 -7.18
CA TRP A 168 -4.39 13.12 -6.80
C TRP A 168 -4.50 12.94 -5.28
N ALA A 169 -3.56 12.22 -4.67
CA ALA A 169 -3.53 12.01 -3.22
C ALA A 169 -3.34 13.34 -2.46
N CYS A 170 -2.49 14.25 -2.95
CA CYS A 170 -2.36 15.60 -2.39
C CYS A 170 -3.70 16.34 -2.41
N GLY A 171 -4.46 16.27 -3.52
CA GLY A 171 -5.79 16.86 -3.63
C GLY A 171 -6.76 16.31 -2.58
N ARG A 172 -6.78 14.98 -2.38
CA ARG A 172 -7.64 14.36 -1.35
C ARG A 172 -7.27 14.79 0.07
N VAL A 173 -5.97 14.94 0.38
CA VAL A 173 -5.54 15.46 1.68
C VAL A 173 -5.92 16.94 1.83
N ALA A 174 -5.76 17.77 0.79
CA ALA A 174 -6.12 19.18 0.83
C ALA A 174 -7.61 19.42 1.12
N GLU A 175 -8.49 18.52 0.66
CA GLU A 175 -9.94 18.58 0.96
C GLU A 175 -10.26 18.42 2.45
N ILE A 176 -9.50 17.57 3.16
CA ILE A 176 -9.73 17.27 4.58
C ILE A 176 -8.85 18.08 5.53
N ALA A 177 -7.73 18.59 5.04
CA ALA A 177 -6.76 19.40 5.80
C ALA A 177 -6.19 20.54 4.93
N PRO A 178 -6.98 21.59 4.60
CA PRO A 178 -6.58 22.64 3.63
C PRO A 178 -5.35 23.45 4.05
N HIS A 179 -5.00 23.46 5.34
CA HIS A 179 -3.84 24.18 5.87
C HIS A 179 -2.61 23.29 6.05
N ALA A 180 -2.68 21.99 5.72
CA ALA A 180 -1.54 21.09 5.85
C ALA A 180 -0.42 21.47 4.88
N ARG A 181 0.83 21.38 5.32
CA ARG A 181 1.98 21.44 4.42
C ARG A 181 2.06 20.13 3.67
N LEU A 182 1.90 20.15 2.35
CA LEU A 182 1.94 18.98 1.49
C LEU A 182 3.21 18.96 0.65
N SER A 183 3.74 17.76 0.42
CA SER A 183 4.81 17.51 -0.53
C SER A 183 4.47 16.27 -1.35
N CYS A 184 4.48 16.39 -2.67
CA CYS A 184 4.36 15.22 -3.54
C CYS A 184 5.71 14.51 -3.60
N MET A 185 5.75 13.25 -3.18
CA MET A 185 6.97 12.44 -3.11
C MET A 185 6.68 11.02 -3.57
N GLU A 186 7.14 10.69 -4.76
CA GLU A 186 6.97 9.35 -5.32
C GLU A 186 7.88 8.33 -4.62
N TYR A 187 7.33 7.14 -4.34
CA TYR A 187 8.13 6.02 -3.84
C TYR A 187 8.66 5.21 -5.03
N GLY A 188 9.91 4.78 -4.92
CA GLY A 188 10.58 4.01 -5.96
C GLY A 188 10.00 2.62 -6.16
N VAL A 189 10.29 2.05 -7.34
CA VAL A 189 10.04 0.64 -7.67
C VAL A 189 11.26 -0.17 -7.23
N GLU A 190 11.03 -1.39 -6.78
CA GLU A 190 12.10 -2.32 -6.39
C GLU A 190 13.10 -2.52 -7.54
N PRO A 191 14.42 -2.43 -7.30
CA PRO A 191 15.44 -2.44 -8.36
C PRO A 191 15.38 -3.63 -9.31
N SER A 192 14.89 -4.78 -8.84
CA SER A 192 14.74 -6.00 -9.63
C SER A 192 13.86 -5.85 -10.88
N PHE A 193 12.98 -4.84 -10.93
CA PHE A 193 12.12 -4.60 -12.10
C PHE A 193 12.81 -3.87 -13.24
N TYR A 194 13.85 -3.07 -12.97
CA TYR A 194 14.53 -2.26 -14.01
C TYR A 194 15.36 -3.08 -15.00
N HIS A 195 15.71 -4.30 -14.64
CA HIS A 195 16.60 -5.15 -15.44
C HIS A 195 15.87 -6.31 -16.13
N LEU A 196 14.54 -6.36 -16.01
CA LEU A 196 13.74 -7.43 -16.60
C LEU A 196 13.36 -7.10 -18.04
N ALA A 197 13.83 -7.92 -18.97
CA ALA A 197 13.42 -7.84 -20.36
C ALA A 197 12.01 -8.41 -20.54
N ARG A 198 11.19 -7.72 -21.31
CA ARG A 198 9.87 -8.24 -21.72
C ARG A 198 10.03 -9.32 -22.78
N LYS A 199 9.22 -10.38 -22.63
CA LYS A 199 9.09 -11.49 -23.59
C LYS A 199 7.61 -11.79 -23.77
N PRO A 200 6.85 -10.94 -24.49
CA PRO A 200 5.41 -11.10 -24.63
C PRO A 200 5.06 -12.50 -25.13
N SER A 201 3.99 -13.07 -24.58
CA SER A 201 3.47 -14.36 -25.03
C SER A 201 3.02 -14.31 -26.49
N PRO A 202 3.02 -15.44 -27.23
CA PRO A 202 2.48 -15.49 -28.58
C PRO A 202 0.99 -15.15 -28.63
N GLU A 203 0.24 -15.53 -27.59
CA GLU A 203 -1.20 -15.26 -27.47
C GLU A 203 -1.47 -13.96 -26.74
N PRO A 204 -2.49 -13.19 -27.17
CA PRO A 204 -2.91 -11.98 -26.48
C PRO A 204 -3.22 -12.24 -25.02
N SER A 205 -2.57 -11.54 -24.11
CA SER A 205 -2.79 -11.73 -22.69
C SER A 205 -2.63 -10.43 -21.91
N CYS A 206 -3.41 -10.31 -20.83
CA CYS A 206 -3.28 -9.19 -19.91
C CYS A 206 -3.20 -9.68 -18.46
N LEU A 207 -2.67 -8.81 -17.61
CA LEU A 207 -2.52 -9.06 -16.18
C LEU A 207 -3.33 -8.03 -15.40
N PHE A 208 -4.05 -8.52 -14.38
CA PHE A 208 -4.47 -7.73 -13.23
C PHE A 208 -3.70 -8.23 -12.00
N ALA A 209 -3.17 -7.32 -11.18
CA ALA A 209 -2.55 -7.71 -9.92
C ALA A 209 -2.95 -6.73 -8.80
N GLY A 210 -3.54 -7.28 -7.74
CA GLY A 210 -4.01 -6.50 -6.60
C GLY A 210 -4.98 -7.27 -5.70
N THR A 211 -5.43 -6.63 -4.64
CA THR A 211 -6.45 -7.20 -3.75
C THR A 211 -7.81 -7.26 -4.47
N ILE A 212 -8.50 -8.39 -4.35
CA ILE A 212 -9.77 -8.66 -5.04
C ILE A 212 -10.93 -8.08 -4.22
N TYR A 213 -11.21 -6.78 -4.42
CA TYR A 213 -12.32 -6.06 -3.79
C TYR A 213 -12.82 -4.90 -4.68
N GLU A 214 -14.00 -4.35 -4.39
CA GLU A 214 -14.74 -3.45 -5.30
C GLU A 214 -13.92 -2.22 -5.75
N LEU A 215 -13.18 -1.56 -4.84
CA LEU A 215 -12.41 -0.36 -5.19
C LEU A 215 -11.32 -0.60 -6.25
N LYS A 216 -10.93 -1.86 -6.48
CA LYS A 216 -9.97 -2.19 -7.54
C LYS A 216 -10.63 -2.41 -8.91
N GLY A 217 -11.95 -2.25 -9.00
CA GLY A 217 -12.69 -2.36 -10.24
C GLY A 217 -12.70 -3.76 -10.88
N ILE A 218 -12.30 -4.78 -10.10
CA ILE A 218 -12.14 -6.14 -10.60
C ILE A 218 -13.46 -6.74 -11.09
N SER A 219 -14.60 -6.35 -10.53
CA SER A 219 -15.91 -6.80 -10.95
C SER A 219 -16.20 -6.39 -12.41
N TYR A 220 -15.88 -5.14 -12.77
CA TYR A 220 -16.02 -4.64 -14.14
C TYR A 220 -15.08 -5.36 -15.12
N LEU A 221 -13.85 -5.66 -14.67
CA LEU A 221 -12.89 -6.38 -15.50
C LEU A 221 -13.35 -7.80 -15.82
N VAL A 222 -13.79 -8.54 -14.81
CA VAL A 222 -14.33 -9.91 -15.01
C VAL A 222 -15.56 -9.86 -15.92
N GLU A 223 -16.51 -8.95 -15.69
CA GLU A 223 -17.68 -8.78 -16.53
C GLU A 223 -17.30 -8.52 -18.00
N ALA A 224 -16.36 -7.60 -18.25
CA ALA A 224 -15.87 -7.30 -19.60
C ALA A 224 -15.30 -8.56 -20.29
N PHE A 225 -14.54 -9.39 -19.56
CA PHE A 225 -13.91 -10.60 -20.10
C PHE A 225 -14.89 -11.80 -20.28
N THR A 226 -16.12 -11.71 -19.79
CA THR A 226 -17.18 -12.66 -20.15
C THR A 226 -17.77 -12.36 -21.53
N HIS A 227 -17.52 -11.19 -22.11
CA HIS A 227 -18.02 -10.83 -23.43
C HIS A 227 -17.31 -11.64 -24.54
N PRO A 228 -18.04 -12.20 -25.52
CA PRO A 228 -17.46 -13.06 -26.57
C PRO A 228 -16.34 -12.42 -27.38
N SER A 229 -16.35 -11.10 -27.57
CA SER A 229 -15.30 -10.37 -28.31
C SER A 229 -13.91 -10.46 -27.66
N LEU A 230 -13.83 -10.77 -26.36
CA LEU A 230 -12.58 -10.92 -25.63
C LEU A 230 -12.19 -12.38 -25.35
N SER A 231 -12.94 -13.35 -25.87
CA SER A 231 -12.69 -14.78 -25.64
C SER A 231 -11.31 -15.26 -26.11
N HIS A 232 -10.69 -14.54 -27.06
CA HIS A 232 -9.34 -14.81 -27.57
C HIS A 232 -8.22 -14.15 -26.76
N VAL A 233 -8.54 -13.31 -25.77
CA VAL A 233 -7.57 -12.65 -24.88
C VAL A 233 -7.54 -13.36 -23.54
N GLN A 234 -6.37 -13.77 -23.08
CA GLN A 234 -6.19 -14.42 -21.77
C GLN A 234 -6.05 -13.37 -20.67
N LEU A 235 -6.90 -13.42 -19.65
CA LEU A 235 -6.81 -12.58 -18.46
C LEU A 235 -6.22 -13.36 -17.29
N PHE A 236 -5.08 -12.93 -16.79
CA PHE A 236 -4.45 -13.46 -15.57
C PHE A 236 -4.75 -12.54 -14.38
N ILE A 237 -5.32 -13.09 -13.31
CA ILE A 237 -5.70 -12.34 -12.10
C ILE A 237 -4.85 -12.80 -10.93
N ALA A 238 -3.90 -11.95 -10.51
CA ALA A 238 -3.03 -12.19 -9.36
C ALA A 238 -3.55 -11.44 -8.13
N GLY A 239 -3.87 -12.17 -7.08
CA GLY A 239 -4.35 -11.63 -5.81
C GLY A 239 -5.42 -12.47 -5.16
N ASN A 240 -5.82 -12.06 -3.95
CA ASN A 240 -6.92 -12.62 -3.19
C ASN A 240 -7.76 -11.50 -2.57
N GLY A 241 -9.00 -11.81 -2.18
CA GLY A 241 -9.88 -10.85 -1.52
C GLY A 241 -11.33 -11.34 -1.43
N ALA A 242 -12.18 -10.52 -0.85
CA ALA A 242 -13.55 -10.89 -0.51
C ALA A 242 -14.43 -11.23 -1.72
N LEU A 243 -14.11 -10.71 -2.91
CA LEU A 243 -14.90 -10.94 -4.11
C LEU A 243 -14.45 -12.15 -4.93
N ARG A 244 -13.29 -12.75 -4.59
CA ARG A 244 -12.70 -13.81 -5.43
C ARG A 244 -13.67 -14.95 -5.73
N GLU A 245 -14.21 -15.58 -4.70
CA GLU A 245 -15.07 -16.77 -4.85
C GLU A 245 -16.28 -16.47 -5.75
N ARG A 246 -16.93 -15.32 -5.55
CA ARG A 246 -18.06 -14.88 -6.36
C ARG A 246 -17.69 -14.66 -7.82
N LEU A 247 -16.57 -13.98 -8.08
CA LEU A 247 -16.16 -13.63 -9.45
C LEU A 247 -15.57 -14.83 -10.19
N GLU A 248 -14.88 -15.72 -9.50
CA GLU A 248 -14.37 -16.97 -10.07
C GLU A 248 -15.49 -17.87 -10.57
N ALA A 249 -16.62 -17.93 -9.85
CA ALA A 249 -17.81 -18.66 -10.28
C ALA A 249 -18.50 -18.10 -11.54
N LEU A 250 -18.24 -16.82 -11.88
CA LEU A 250 -18.77 -16.16 -13.09
C LEU A 250 -17.79 -16.19 -14.26
N SER A 251 -16.60 -16.73 -14.07
CA SER A 251 -15.50 -16.63 -15.03
C SER A 251 -15.68 -17.56 -16.23
N THR A 252 -15.23 -17.08 -17.39
CA THR A 252 -15.11 -17.83 -18.63
C THR A 252 -13.73 -18.51 -18.73
N PRO A 253 -13.52 -19.48 -19.62
CA PRO A 253 -12.27 -20.25 -19.72
C PRO A 253 -11.00 -19.41 -19.98
N ASN A 254 -11.13 -18.20 -20.51
CA ASN A 254 -10.02 -17.26 -20.75
C ASN A 254 -9.64 -16.43 -19.52
N ILE A 255 -10.25 -16.64 -18.36
CA ILE A 255 -9.94 -15.95 -17.10
C ILE A 255 -9.23 -16.92 -16.13
N HIS A 256 -7.99 -16.59 -15.76
CA HIS A 256 -7.13 -17.45 -14.95
C HIS A 256 -6.85 -16.82 -13.59
N TRP A 257 -7.28 -17.47 -12.51
CA TRP A 257 -7.12 -17.01 -11.13
C TRP A 257 -5.85 -17.60 -10.52
N LEU A 258 -4.80 -16.78 -10.41
CA LEU A 258 -3.49 -17.19 -9.90
C LEU A 258 -3.43 -17.23 -8.36
N GLY A 259 -4.34 -16.54 -7.68
CA GLY A 259 -4.24 -16.36 -6.22
C GLY A 259 -3.08 -15.44 -5.83
N SER A 260 -2.61 -15.58 -4.60
CA SER A 260 -1.44 -14.84 -4.14
C SER A 260 -0.18 -15.46 -4.72
N ILE A 261 0.55 -14.71 -5.53
CA ILE A 261 1.78 -15.12 -6.19
C ILE A 261 3.00 -14.43 -5.55
N SER A 262 4.16 -15.02 -5.72
CA SER A 262 5.44 -14.44 -5.29
C SER A 262 5.86 -13.25 -6.17
N ARG A 263 6.83 -12.47 -5.72
CA ARG A 263 7.41 -11.37 -6.52
C ARG A 263 8.02 -11.86 -7.84
N ALA A 264 8.69 -13.01 -7.82
CA ALA A 264 9.28 -13.60 -9.01
C ALA A 264 8.22 -14.03 -10.03
N GLU A 265 7.13 -14.66 -9.58
CA GLU A 265 5.99 -15.00 -10.44
C GLU A 265 5.31 -13.75 -11.00
N LEU A 266 5.14 -12.68 -10.17
CA LEU A 266 4.61 -11.40 -10.65
C LEU A 266 5.49 -10.81 -11.77
N GLN A 267 6.80 -10.81 -11.59
CA GLN A 267 7.77 -10.36 -12.60
C GLN A 267 7.66 -11.18 -13.89
N GLN A 268 7.49 -12.49 -13.79
CA GLN A 268 7.29 -13.36 -14.93
C GLN A 268 5.99 -13.00 -15.68
N HIS A 269 4.87 -12.84 -14.99
CA HIS A 269 3.60 -12.44 -15.62
C HIS A 269 3.69 -11.06 -16.26
N LEU A 270 4.32 -10.07 -15.60
CA LEU A 270 4.54 -8.74 -16.18
C LEU A 270 5.43 -8.80 -17.44
N SER A 271 6.41 -9.72 -17.48
CA SER A 271 7.29 -9.86 -18.65
C SER A 271 6.58 -10.46 -19.85
N THR A 272 5.60 -11.34 -19.64
CA THR A 272 4.90 -12.09 -20.70
C THR A 272 3.57 -11.46 -21.13
N ALA A 273 2.91 -10.70 -20.27
CA ALA A 273 1.65 -10.02 -20.60
C ALA A 273 1.86 -8.99 -21.74
N TRP A 274 0.83 -8.78 -22.54
CA TRP A 274 0.80 -7.73 -23.57
C TRP A 274 0.54 -6.37 -22.94
N PHE A 275 -0.34 -6.31 -21.93
CA PHE A 275 -0.66 -5.09 -21.17
C PHE A 275 -1.11 -5.42 -19.74
N LEU A 276 -1.03 -4.42 -18.87
CA LEU A 276 -1.63 -4.43 -17.54
C LEU A 276 -3.01 -3.77 -17.60
N VAL A 277 -4.00 -4.32 -16.88
CA VAL A 277 -5.28 -3.64 -16.64
C VAL A 277 -5.41 -3.32 -15.16
N HIS A 278 -5.63 -2.04 -14.84
CA HIS A 278 -5.82 -1.57 -13.46
C HIS A 278 -7.04 -0.64 -13.37
N PRO A 279 -8.27 -1.20 -13.39
CA PRO A 279 -9.52 -0.44 -13.50
C PRO A 279 -10.01 0.07 -12.15
N THR A 280 -9.10 0.65 -11.35
CA THR A 280 -9.40 1.08 -9.98
C THR A 280 -10.41 2.22 -9.93
N LEU A 281 -11.29 2.21 -8.95
CA LEU A 281 -12.23 3.30 -8.66
C LEU A 281 -11.62 4.40 -7.77
N GLY A 282 -10.34 4.28 -7.46
CA GLY A 282 -9.54 5.22 -6.68
C GLY A 282 -8.36 4.52 -6.02
N ASP A 283 -7.16 5.02 -6.26
CA ASP A 283 -5.92 4.55 -5.64
C ASP A 283 -4.96 5.72 -5.49
N CYS A 284 -4.27 5.84 -4.37
CA CYS A 284 -3.31 6.92 -4.16
C CYS A 284 -2.13 6.83 -5.13
N CYS A 285 -1.56 5.63 -5.27
CA CYS A 285 -0.47 5.35 -6.20
C CYS A 285 -0.22 3.82 -6.28
N PRO A 286 -0.83 3.12 -7.23
CA PRO A 286 -0.70 1.67 -7.32
C PRO A 286 0.70 1.26 -7.79
N ASN A 287 1.44 0.54 -6.95
CA ASN A 287 2.79 0.08 -7.26
C ASN A 287 2.84 -0.78 -8.53
N ILE A 288 1.81 -1.61 -8.75
CA ILE A 288 1.75 -2.47 -9.95
C ILE A 288 1.79 -1.68 -11.26
N VAL A 289 1.20 -0.47 -11.28
CA VAL A 289 1.26 0.41 -12.45
C VAL A 289 2.68 0.94 -12.64
N LYS A 290 3.35 1.36 -11.57
CA LYS A 290 4.77 1.78 -11.62
C LYS A 290 5.68 0.63 -12.09
N GLU A 291 5.49 -0.56 -11.53
CA GLU A 291 6.24 -1.77 -11.88
C GLU A 291 6.07 -2.13 -13.38
N ALA A 292 4.82 -2.11 -13.87
CA ALA A 292 4.52 -2.32 -15.28
C ALA A 292 5.21 -1.27 -16.18
N ARG A 293 5.13 0.01 -15.80
CA ARG A 293 5.72 1.11 -16.56
C ARG A 293 7.25 1.05 -16.63
N VAL A 294 7.90 0.71 -15.51
CA VAL A 294 9.37 0.51 -15.47
C VAL A 294 9.81 -0.61 -16.43
N MET A 295 9.00 -1.66 -16.55
CA MET A 295 9.24 -2.76 -17.49
C MET A 295 8.84 -2.44 -18.95
N GLY A 296 8.30 -1.25 -19.24
CA GLY A 296 7.80 -0.89 -20.57
C GLY A 296 6.50 -1.61 -20.95
N LEU A 297 5.73 -2.12 -19.98
CA LEU A 297 4.43 -2.74 -20.21
C LEU A 297 3.36 -1.65 -20.37
N PRO A 298 2.56 -1.64 -21.45
CA PRO A 298 1.41 -0.75 -21.58
C PRO A 298 0.38 -0.98 -20.47
N VAL A 299 -0.32 0.09 -20.08
CA VAL A 299 -1.31 0.01 -18.99
C VAL A 299 -2.64 0.58 -19.45
N ILE A 300 -3.73 -0.16 -19.22
CA ILE A 300 -5.09 0.35 -19.31
C ILE A 300 -5.56 0.63 -17.88
N THR A 301 -5.98 1.86 -17.62
CA THR A 301 -6.42 2.28 -16.29
C THR A 301 -7.56 3.29 -16.36
N THR A 302 -8.18 3.56 -15.24
CA THR A 302 -9.24 4.57 -15.09
C THR A 302 -8.64 5.94 -14.77
N GLU A 303 -9.44 7.00 -14.98
CA GLU A 303 -9.04 8.39 -14.73
C GLU A 303 -8.94 8.74 -13.24
N GLU A 304 -9.58 7.98 -12.34
CA GLU A 304 -9.69 8.30 -10.92
C GLU A 304 -8.57 7.65 -10.10
N GLY A 305 -7.58 8.44 -9.73
CA GLY A 305 -6.47 8.02 -8.86
C GLY A 305 -5.09 8.50 -9.32
N GLY A 306 -4.08 8.17 -8.52
CA GLY A 306 -2.69 8.56 -8.78
C GLY A 306 -1.98 7.78 -9.90
N GLN A 307 -2.60 6.71 -10.41
CA GLN A 307 -2.04 5.93 -11.53
C GLN A 307 -1.95 6.74 -12.83
N THR A 308 -2.79 7.74 -13.01
CA THR A 308 -2.83 8.57 -14.22
C THR A 308 -1.52 9.31 -14.49
N GLN A 309 -0.74 9.63 -13.46
CA GLN A 309 0.57 10.27 -13.64
C GLN A 309 1.62 9.38 -14.33
N TYR A 310 1.40 8.06 -14.35
CA TYR A 310 2.33 7.09 -14.95
C TYR A 310 1.90 6.62 -16.34
N VAL A 311 0.71 7.00 -16.80
CA VAL A 311 0.17 6.56 -18.08
C VAL A 311 -0.07 7.78 -18.95
N GLN A 312 0.60 7.83 -20.10
CA GLN A 312 0.33 8.81 -21.15
C GLN A 312 -0.68 8.20 -22.10
N ASP A 313 -1.89 8.78 -22.11
CA ASP A 313 -3.02 8.27 -22.89
C ASP A 313 -2.70 8.19 -24.39
N GLY A 314 -3.05 7.07 -25.04
CA GLY A 314 -2.74 6.78 -26.43
C GLY A 314 -1.27 6.51 -26.75
N VAL A 315 -0.33 6.64 -25.80
CA VAL A 315 1.12 6.45 -26.05
C VAL A 315 1.66 5.28 -25.23
N SER A 316 1.45 5.30 -23.94
CA SER A 316 1.99 4.29 -23.05
C SER A 316 0.91 3.40 -22.42
N GLY A 317 -0.30 3.55 -22.87
CA GLY A 317 -1.50 2.85 -22.45
C GLY A 317 -2.74 3.69 -22.74
N TYR A 318 -3.83 3.36 -22.07
CA TYR A 318 -5.09 4.09 -22.18
C TYR A 318 -5.64 4.45 -20.79
N ILE A 319 -6.20 5.66 -20.69
CA ILE A 319 -6.95 6.14 -19.53
C ILE A 319 -8.42 6.19 -19.94
N VAL A 320 -9.25 5.43 -19.22
CA VAL A 320 -10.69 5.33 -19.48
C VAL A 320 -11.49 5.92 -18.32
N PRO A 321 -12.72 6.38 -18.55
CA PRO A 321 -13.60 6.90 -17.50
C PRO A 321 -13.89 5.89 -16.39
#